data_bdff0956b25ca9a2a1d170d700253ecd
#
_entry.id   bdff0956b25ca9a2a1d170d700253ecd
#
_cell.length_a   1.000
_cell.length_b   1.000
_cell.length_c   1.000
_cell.angle_alpha   90.00
_cell.angle_beta   90.00
_cell.angle_gamma   90.00
#
_symmetry.space_group_name_H-M   'P 1'
#
loop_
_entity.id
_entity.type
_entity.pdbx_description
1 polymer ?
#
loop_
_entity_poly.entity_id
_entity_poly.type
_entity_poly.pdbx_seq_one_letter_code
_entity_poly.pdbx_strand_id
1 'polypeptide(L)'
;MMPQNMSNEVIEMFYKKSILLDSESLNIIKSKKDILEYSKELLQYCEKNRIYKVTTETINSFSTAVKNSVELKIMVNNISTEGKWEKVNDAYEKYFNSRYEKIKNIINKKPSMRFTTSIATAKKRGGKVAIIPMIYSINTDQRDTTKTILGMEDPTGFIKGIVDKNVYEKNPLTTDSIVGIKGYLKQNSNFISVEEIIYPGIELKKMNKTSKPMLVGFLSDIHVGSKHFLSSKWDDLVDFINNPIPVENSEKEKMEALFIAGDLVDGVGIYQNQEEDLEIVEIEKQYEKLAELIKKINPDIKIYLMPGNHDIVRPVEPQPALPKEIQKIFPKNCIFISNPSTINIENVKILIYHGRTFDDLVGTIKDMTYSTPTIGMEYMLKSRSLLAMYGEKTPVSPLFSTWDIIDSIPDIFVTGHIHYHEILNKYGVTFINASTWQSQTAFQKMHNFNPRPCVLSLVELQSRNTYIKDFMK
;
A
#
# COMPACT_ATOMS: atom_id res chain seq x y z
N MET A 1 5.16 -37.66 37.02
CA MET A 1 6.17 -37.14 37.96
C MET A 1 7.37 -36.68 37.13
N MET A 2 7.76 -35.42 37.22
CA MET A 2 8.93 -34.89 36.49
C MET A 2 10.25 -35.32 37.15
N PRO A 3 11.31 -35.48 36.32
CA PRO A 3 12.65 -35.68 36.87
C PRO A 3 13.08 -34.46 37.69
N GLN A 4 13.59 -34.66 38.88
CA GLN A 4 14.11 -33.64 39.79
C GLN A 4 15.17 -32.73 39.14
N ASN A 5 15.84 -33.19 38.08
CA ASN A 5 16.82 -32.47 37.28
C ASN A 5 16.26 -31.21 36.54
N MET A 6 15.04 -31.27 35.97
CA MET A 6 14.47 -30.19 35.17
C MET A 6 14.03 -28.99 36.02
N SER A 7 13.65 -29.22 37.27
CA SER A 7 13.34 -28.18 38.26
C SER A 7 14.59 -27.38 38.65
N ASN A 8 15.71 -28.05 38.78
CA ASN A 8 16.97 -27.38 39.10
C ASN A 8 17.50 -26.57 37.95
N GLU A 9 17.32 -27.03 36.71
CA GLU A 9 17.72 -26.31 35.48
C GLU A 9 16.95 -24.98 35.33
N VAL A 10 15.64 -24.96 35.58
CA VAL A 10 14.83 -23.73 35.55
C VAL A 10 15.31 -22.75 36.64
N ILE A 11 15.49 -23.23 37.88
CA ILE A 11 15.96 -22.38 38.98
C ILE A 11 17.33 -21.79 38.66
N GLU A 12 18.25 -22.59 38.13
CA GLU A 12 19.61 -22.16 37.76
C GLU A 12 19.59 -21.08 36.64
N MET A 13 18.67 -21.24 35.67
CA MET A 13 18.49 -20.29 34.56
C MET A 13 18.12 -18.88 35.07
N PHE A 14 17.16 -18.78 35.99
CA PHE A 14 16.74 -17.51 36.58
C PHE A 14 17.80 -16.98 37.58
N TYR A 15 18.42 -17.86 38.37
CA TYR A 15 19.47 -17.45 39.30
C TYR A 15 20.71 -16.88 38.65
N LYS A 16 21.13 -17.41 37.47
CA LYS A 16 22.24 -16.86 36.67
C LYS A 16 21.97 -15.42 36.19
N LYS A 17 20.71 -15.00 36.16
CA LYS A 17 20.30 -13.64 35.77
C LYS A 17 19.90 -12.80 36.99
N SER A 18 20.22 -13.24 38.19
CA SER A 18 19.86 -12.56 39.45
C SER A 18 18.35 -12.34 39.64
N ILE A 19 17.54 -13.26 39.12
CA ILE A 19 16.07 -13.25 39.25
C ILE A 19 15.66 -14.39 40.20
N LEU A 20 14.87 -14.08 41.23
CA LEU A 20 14.38 -15.03 42.21
C LEU A 20 13.04 -15.57 41.77
N LEU A 21 12.83 -16.89 41.99
CA LEU A 21 11.54 -17.56 41.81
C LEU A 21 10.96 -17.91 43.21
N ASP A 22 9.72 -17.54 43.44
CA ASP A 22 9.03 -18.08 44.63
C ASP A 22 8.47 -19.50 44.37
N SER A 23 8.07 -20.20 45.41
CA SER A 23 7.61 -21.58 45.31
C SER A 23 6.33 -21.76 44.54
N GLU A 24 5.42 -20.78 44.58
CA GLU A 24 4.15 -20.82 43.84
C GLU A 24 4.42 -20.62 42.33
N SER A 25 5.23 -19.65 41.98
CA SER A 25 5.64 -19.40 40.59
C SER A 25 6.34 -20.59 39.97
N LEU A 26 7.23 -21.24 40.72
CA LEU A 26 7.90 -22.46 40.28
C LEU A 26 6.91 -23.60 40.02
N ASN A 27 5.88 -23.73 40.84
CA ASN A 27 4.84 -24.74 40.63
C ASN A 27 3.99 -24.45 39.39
N ILE A 28 3.67 -23.18 39.15
CA ILE A 28 2.95 -22.76 37.92
C ILE A 28 3.80 -23.04 36.68
N ILE A 29 5.09 -22.68 36.70
CA ILE A 29 6.01 -22.97 35.59
C ILE A 29 6.07 -24.46 35.30
N LYS A 30 6.18 -25.32 36.35
CA LYS A 30 6.18 -26.79 36.24
C LYS A 30 4.91 -27.38 35.64
N SER A 31 3.78 -26.69 35.71
CA SER A 31 2.51 -27.14 35.14
C SER A 31 2.39 -26.90 33.64
N LYS A 32 3.34 -26.18 33.03
CA LYS A 32 3.30 -25.85 31.59
C LYS A 32 3.74 -27.03 30.72
N LYS A 33 3.21 -27.09 29.50
CA LYS A 33 3.46 -28.16 28.53
C LYS A 33 4.91 -28.22 28.05
N ASP A 34 5.51 -27.02 27.81
CA ASP A 34 6.92 -26.86 27.46
C ASP A 34 7.59 -25.91 28.46
N ILE A 35 8.16 -26.54 29.49
CA ILE A 35 8.68 -25.84 30.67
C ILE A 35 9.91 -24.99 30.32
N LEU A 36 10.82 -25.52 29.50
CA LEU A 36 12.07 -24.83 29.19
C LEU A 36 11.82 -23.62 28.28
N GLU A 37 10.97 -23.77 27.29
CA GLU A 37 10.62 -22.68 26.39
C GLU A 37 9.83 -21.58 27.13
N TYR A 38 8.81 -21.98 27.90
CA TYR A 38 8.07 -21.06 28.77
C TYR A 38 8.99 -20.30 29.75
N SER A 39 9.97 -20.99 30.33
CA SER A 39 10.91 -20.39 31.27
C SER A 39 11.85 -19.38 30.58
N LYS A 40 12.29 -19.67 29.37
CA LYS A 40 13.12 -18.73 28.57
C LYS A 40 12.35 -17.46 28.23
N GLU A 41 11.11 -17.59 27.78
CA GLU A 41 10.26 -16.45 27.44
C GLU A 41 9.92 -15.61 28.69
N LEU A 42 9.59 -16.25 29.81
CA LEU A 42 9.35 -15.57 31.08
C LEU A 42 10.61 -14.86 31.58
N LEU A 43 11.79 -15.45 31.40
CA LEU A 43 13.07 -14.85 31.76
C LEU A 43 13.33 -13.60 30.94
N GLN A 44 13.14 -13.64 29.61
CA GLN A 44 13.26 -12.48 28.72
C GLN A 44 12.28 -11.37 29.12
N TYR A 45 11.04 -11.73 29.45
CA TYR A 45 10.05 -10.78 29.95
C TYR A 45 10.53 -10.09 31.23
N CYS A 46 11.07 -10.85 32.18
CA CYS A 46 11.61 -10.32 33.45
C CYS A 46 12.80 -9.39 33.21
N GLU A 47 13.75 -9.76 32.34
CA GLU A 47 14.90 -8.92 32.01
C GLU A 47 14.44 -7.59 31.35
N LYS A 48 13.53 -7.67 30.38
CA LYS A 48 12.97 -6.49 29.67
C LYS A 48 12.24 -5.53 30.62
N ASN A 49 11.50 -6.06 31.60
CA ASN A 49 10.71 -5.25 32.53
C ASN A 49 11.43 -4.98 33.87
N ARG A 50 12.72 -5.33 34.01
CA ARG A 50 13.55 -5.16 35.21
C ARG A 50 12.92 -5.79 36.45
N ILE A 51 12.36 -6.98 36.31
CA ILE A 51 11.73 -7.75 37.38
C ILE A 51 12.78 -8.69 37.96
N TYR A 52 13.10 -8.53 39.21
CA TYR A 52 14.12 -9.32 39.93
C TYR A 52 13.53 -10.43 40.81
N LYS A 53 12.19 -10.50 40.95
CA LYS A 53 11.50 -11.56 41.66
C LYS A 53 10.23 -11.90 40.87
N VAL A 54 10.12 -13.18 40.48
CA VAL A 54 8.94 -13.74 39.83
C VAL A 54 7.94 -14.16 40.89
N THR A 55 6.75 -13.59 40.82
CA THR A 55 5.59 -13.92 41.67
C THR A 55 4.44 -14.41 40.80
N THR A 56 3.37 -14.90 41.41
CA THR A 56 2.12 -15.23 40.68
C THR A 56 1.59 -14.08 39.87
N GLU A 57 1.70 -12.83 40.38
CA GLU A 57 1.34 -11.60 39.63
C GLU A 57 2.23 -11.40 38.42
N THR A 58 3.54 -11.64 38.56
CA THR A 58 4.48 -11.58 37.43
C THR A 58 4.09 -12.57 36.34
N ILE A 59 3.76 -13.82 36.72
CA ILE A 59 3.31 -14.86 35.77
C ILE A 59 1.98 -14.48 35.09
N ASN A 60 1.05 -13.92 35.85
CA ASN A 60 -0.23 -13.43 35.29
C ASN A 60 -0.01 -12.28 34.33
N SER A 61 0.84 -11.32 34.68
CA SER A 61 1.24 -10.21 33.80
C SER A 61 1.95 -10.70 32.55
N PHE A 62 2.90 -11.65 32.69
CA PHE A 62 3.53 -12.34 31.57
C PHE A 62 2.53 -13.10 30.71
N SER A 63 1.64 -13.88 31.31
CA SER A 63 0.60 -14.64 30.60
C SER A 63 -0.38 -13.71 29.88
N THR A 64 -0.65 -12.53 30.45
CA THR A 64 -1.44 -11.48 29.81
C THR A 64 -0.63 -10.81 28.68
N ALA A 65 0.65 -10.57 28.88
CA ALA A 65 1.55 -10.04 27.84
C ALA A 65 1.72 -11.07 26.70
N VAL A 66 1.88 -12.36 26.99
CA VAL A 66 1.94 -13.45 25.99
C VAL A 66 0.58 -13.68 25.32
N LYS A 67 -0.55 -13.58 26.04
CA LYS A 67 -1.88 -13.54 25.41
C LYS A 67 -2.09 -12.29 24.58
N ASN A 68 -1.41 -11.21 24.93
CA ASN A 68 -1.41 -9.96 24.16
C ASN A 68 -0.38 -9.96 23.03
N SER A 69 0.69 -10.76 23.10
CA SER A 69 1.54 -11.17 21.99
C SER A 69 0.95 -12.41 21.28
N VAL A 70 -0.31 -12.39 20.90
CA VAL A 70 -0.74 -13.16 19.73
C VAL A 70 0.17 -12.66 18.63
N GLU A 71 1.04 -13.52 18.09
CA GLU A 71 1.78 -13.22 16.86
C GLU A 71 0.75 -12.68 15.87
N LEU A 72 0.79 -11.38 15.65
CA LEU A 72 0.03 -10.76 14.60
C LEU A 72 0.43 -11.50 13.34
N LYS A 73 -0.45 -12.30 12.77
CA LYS A 73 -0.23 -12.94 11.48
C LYS A 73 -0.14 -11.84 10.44
N ILE A 74 1.05 -11.24 10.34
CA ILE A 74 1.39 -10.28 9.31
C ILE A 74 1.89 -11.10 8.14
N MET A 75 1.07 -11.22 7.11
CA MET A 75 1.48 -11.79 5.83
C MET A 75 1.80 -10.67 4.88
N VAL A 76 3.03 -10.65 4.39
CA VAL A 76 3.49 -9.71 3.36
C VAL A 76 3.46 -10.44 2.03
N ASN A 77 2.60 -10.00 1.13
CA ASN A 77 2.58 -10.50 -0.24
C ASN A 77 3.45 -9.57 -1.09
N ASN A 78 4.74 -9.88 -1.16
CA ASN A 78 5.65 -9.24 -2.10
C ASN A 78 5.40 -9.78 -3.50
N ILE A 79 5.50 -8.90 -4.49
CA ILE A 79 5.45 -9.32 -5.88
C ILE A 79 6.75 -10.02 -6.22
N SER A 80 6.65 -11.24 -6.77
CA SER A 80 7.83 -11.93 -7.31
C SER A 80 8.40 -11.11 -8.46
N THR A 81 9.65 -10.75 -8.34
CA THR A 81 10.37 -9.96 -9.34
C THR A 81 11.37 -10.81 -10.14
N GLU A 82 11.41 -12.12 -9.85
CA GLU A 82 12.24 -13.08 -10.53
C GLU A 82 11.44 -13.74 -11.66
N GLY A 83 11.82 -13.49 -12.89
CA GLY A 83 11.24 -14.11 -14.08
C GLY A 83 12.30 -14.37 -15.15
N LYS A 84 12.15 -15.45 -15.91
CA LYS A 84 12.95 -15.66 -17.11
C LYS A 84 12.48 -14.71 -18.21
N TRP A 85 13.41 -14.04 -18.88
CA TRP A 85 13.11 -13.19 -20.01
C TRP A 85 12.53 -14.04 -21.15
N GLU A 86 11.26 -13.88 -21.45
CA GLU A 86 10.63 -14.29 -22.70
C GLU A 86 10.86 -13.19 -23.76
N LYS A 87 10.48 -13.47 -25.00
CA LYS A 87 10.47 -12.39 -26.01
C LYS A 87 9.57 -11.28 -25.51
N VAL A 88 10.06 -10.03 -25.55
CA VAL A 88 9.39 -8.87 -24.95
C VAL A 88 7.94 -8.71 -25.44
N ASN A 89 7.70 -8.90 -26.75
CA ASN A 89 6.36 -8.80 -27.33
C ASN A 89 5.39 -9.85 -26.75
N ASP A 90 5.84 -11.09 -26.61
CA ASP A 90 5.03 -12.18 -26.06
C ASP A 90 4.69 -11.93 -24.59
N ALA A 91 5.61 -11.28 -23.85
CA ALA A 91 5.40 -10.94 -22.46
C ALA A 91 4.33 -9.83 -22.30
N TYR A 92 4.36 -8.80 -23.15
CA TYR A 92 3.32 -7.76 -23.16
C TYR A 92 1.95 -8.32 -23.56
N GLU A 93 1.88 -9.16 -24.59
CA GLU A 93 0.64 -9.81 -25.00
C GLU A 93 0.03 -10.63 -23.85
N LYS A 94 0.83 -11.45 -23.19
CA LYS A 94 0.39 -12.23 -22.02
C LYS A 94 -0.08 -11.33 -20.87
N TYR A 95 0.65 -10.25 -20.60
CA TYR A 95 0.29 -9.29 -19.55
C TYR A 95 -1.07 -8.67 -19.81
N PHE A 96 -1.31 -8.09 -21.01
CA PHE A 96 -2.57 -7.43 -21.32
C PHE A 96 -3.73 -8.42 -21.41
N ASN A 97 -3.53 -9.61 -21.99
CA ASN A 97 -4.56 -10.65 -22.00
C ASN A 97 -4.93 -11.10 -20.59
N SER A 98 -3.95 -11.31 -19.70
CA SER A 98 -4.21 -11.70 -18.32
C SER A 98 -4.95 -10.60 -17.55
N ARG A 99 -4.55 -9.33 -17.73
CA ARG A 99 -5.22 -8.15 -17.17
C ARG A 99 -6.67 -8.05 -17.65
N TYR A 100 -6.89 -8.19 -18.96
CA TYR A 100 -8.22 -8.18 -19.56
C TYR A 100 -9.13 -9.25 -18.96
N GLU A 101 -8.69 -10.51 -18.95
CA GLU A 101 -9.51 -11.61 -18.43
C GLU A 101 -9.81 -11.46 -16.91
N LYS A 102 -8.86 -11.01 -16.10
CA LYS A 102 -9.10 -10.79 -14.68
C LYS A 102 -10.17 -9.71 -14.44
N ILE A 103 -10.03 -8.54 -15.06
CA ILE A 103 -11.00 -7.45 -14.89
C ILE A 103 -12.36 -7.83 -15.47
N LYS A 104 -12.41 -8.46 -16.64
CA LYS A 104 -13.63 -9.01 -17.25
C LYS A 104 -14.36 -9.97 -16.30
N ASN A 105 -13.62 -10.85 -15.61
CA ASN A 105 -14.18 -11.77 -14.63
C ASN A 105 -14.79 -11.03 -13.43
N ILE A 106 -14.20 -9.91 -12.98
CA ILE A 106 -14.78 -9.07 -11.94
C ILE A 106 -16.10 -8.44 -12.43
N ILE A 107 -16.11 -7.88 -13.65
CA ILE A 107 -17.30 -7.25 -14.23
C ILE A 107 -18.42 -8.25 -14.44
N ASN A 108 -18.12 -9.47 -14.93
CA ASN A 108 -19.12 -10.52 -15.18
C ASN A 108 -19.84 -11.01 -13.91
N LYS A 109 -19.26 -10.82 -12.72
CA LYS A 109 -19.93 -11.13 -11.44
C LYS A 109 -21.09 -10.18 -11.14
N LYS A 110 -21.15 -9.00 -11.79
CA LYS A 110 -22.24 -8.03 -11.59
C LYS A 110 -23.54 -8.53 -12.24
N PRO A 111 -24.66 -8.50 -11.53
CA PRO A 111 -25.96 -8.93 -12.09
C PRO A 111 -26.30 -8.23 -13.41
N SER A 112 -25.95 -6.94 -13.53
CA SER A 112 -26.20 -6.12 -14.72
C SER A 112 -25.37 -6.54 -15.95
N MET A 113 -24.32 -7.37 -15.78
CA MET A 113 -23.39 -7.81 -16.82
C MET A 113 -23.38 -9.34 -17.01
N ARG A 114 -24.41 -10.05 -16.55
CA ARG A 114 -24.50 -11.53 -16.68
C ARG A 114 -24.53 -12.04 -18.13
N PHE A 115 -25.06 -11.23 -19.04
CA PHE A 115 -25.29 -11.64 -20.44
C PHE A 115 -24.47 -10.77 -21.38
N THR A 116 -23.14 -10.78 -21.18
CA THR A 116 -22.22 -10.12 -22.09
C THR A 116 -21.94 -10.97 -23.32
N THR A 117 -21.56 -10.29 -24.38
CA THR A 117 -21.16 -10.95 -25.64
C THR A 117 -19.89 -10.30 -26.17
N SER A 118 -19.19 -10.98 -27.06
CA SER A 118 -18.02 -10.42 -27.75
C SER A 118 -18.42 -9.35 -28.76
N ILE A 119 -17.48 -8.46 -29.11
CA ILE A 119 -17.69 -7.43 -30.14
C ILE A 119 -18.11 -8.05 -31.48
N ALA A 120 -17.45 -9.14 -31.89
CA ALA A 120 -17.80 -9.82 -33.16
C ALA A 120 -19.25 -10.36 -33.14
N THR A 121 -19.67 -10.95 -32.02
CA THR A 121 -21.04 -11.47 -31.87
C THR A 121 -22.05 -10.32 -31.78
N ALA A 122 -21.71 -9.24 -31.05
CA ALA A 122 -22.57 -8.07 -30.95
C ALA A 122 -22.84 -7.45 -32.33
N LYS A 123 -21.82 -7.30 -33.17
CA LYS A 123 -21.95 -6.77 -34.54
C LYS A 123 -22.91 -7.60 -35.42
N LYS A 124 -22.80 -8.94 -35.36
CA LYS A 124 -23.65 -9.84 -36.12
C LYS A 124 -25.12 -9.79 -35.66
N ARG A 125 -25.33 -9.71 -34.36
CA ARG A 125 -26.67 -9.76 -33.75
C ARG A 125 -27.40 -8.43 -33.87
N GLY A 126 -26.74 -7.32 -33.55
CA GLY A 126 -27.36 -6.01 -33.37
C GLY A 126 -28.31 -5.94 -32.17
N GLY A 127 -29.02 -4.83 -32.04
CA GLY A 127 -29.99 -4.57 -30.98
C GLY A 127 -29.35 -4.07 -29.68
N LYS A 128 -29.99 -4.31 -28.55
CA LYS A 128 -29.39 -4.03 -27.21
C LYS A 128 -28.33 -5.05 -26.92
N VAL A 129 -27.12 -4.56 -26.60
CA VAL A 129 -25.96 -5.39 -26.34
C VAL A 129 -25.24 -4.95 -25.04
N ALA A 130 -24.57 -5.91 -24.43
CA ALA A 130 -23.63 -5.67 -23.33
C ALA A 130 -22.29 -6.32 -23.70
N ILE A 131 -21.22 -5.53 -23.74
CA ILE A 131 -19.87 -5.97 -24.08
C ILE A 131 -18.90 -5.52 -22.96
N ILE A 132 -17.71 -6.16 -22.90
CA ILE A 132 -16.66 -5.76 -21.99
C ILE A 132 -15.39 -5.49 -22.81
N PRO A 133 -15.23 -4.28 -23.34
CA PRO A 133 -14.06 -3.90 -24.08
C PRO A 133 -12.94 -3.34 -23.22
N MET A 134 -11.74 -3.28 -23.77
CA MET A 134 -10.67 -2.35 -23.39
C MET A 134 -10.81 -1.06 -24.23
N ILE A 135 -10.56 0.07 -23.61
CA ILE A 135 -10.61 1.39 -24.26
C ILE A 135 -9.23 1.72 -24.82
N TYR A 136 -9.09 1.81 -26.14
CA TYR A 136 -7.80 2.15 -26.77
C TYR A 136 -7.69 3.62 -27.21
N SER A 137 -8.80 4.33 -27.31
CA SER A 137 -8.81 5.78 -27.62
C SER A 137 -10.05 6.49 -27.10
N ILE A 138 -9.88 7.76 -26.74
CA ILE A 138 -10.92 8.64 -26.25
C ILE A 138 -10.80 9.97 -26.97
N ASN A 139 -11.84 10.37 -27.71
CA ASN A 139 -11.83 11.59 -28.52
C ASN A 139 -13.16 12.32 -28.39
N THR A 140 -13.12 13.65 -28.40
CA THR A 140 -14.35 14.45 -28.57
C THR A 140 -14.78 14.37 -30.02
N ASP A 141 -16.09 14.20 -30.28
CA ASP A 141 -16.59 14.26 -31.65
C ASP A 141 -16.42 15.69 -32.21
N GLN A 142 -15.72 15.81 -33.32
CA GLN A 142 -15.47 17.12 -33.96
C GLN A 142 -16.74 17.78 -34.56
N ARG A 143 -17.77 16.96 -34.86
CA ARG A 143 -19.03 17.44 -35.46
C ARG A 143 -20.07 17.75 -34.38
N ASP A 144 -20.00 17.08 -33.24
CA ASP A 144 -20.92 17.26 -32.12
C ASP A 144 -20.10 17.17 -30.79
N THR A 145 -19.70 18.33 -30.30
CA THR A 145 -18.91 18.44 -29.05
C THR A 145 -19.65 17.99 -27.80
N THR A 146 -20.94 17.65 -27.92
CA THR A 146 -21.72 17.02 -26.85
C THR A 146 -21.52 15.49 -26.77
N LYS A 147 -20.73 14.94 -27.68
CA LYS A 147 -20.44 13.50 -27.78
C LYS A 147 -18.97 13.22 -27.56
N THR A 148 -18.69 12.09 -26.93
CA THR A 148 -17.36 11.50 -26.83
C THR A 148 -17.34 10.19 -27.64
N ILE A 149 -16.29 9.97 -28.41
CA ILE A 149 -16.05 8.77 -29.19
C ILE A 149 -15.03 7.91 -28.45
N LEU A 150 -15.43 6.71 -28.08
CA LEU A 150 -14.58 5.70 -27.45
C LEU A 150 -14.15 4.68 -28.51
N GLY A 151 -12.84 4.54 -28.72
CA GLY A 151 -12.28 3.40 -29.43
C GLY A 151 -12.21 2.22 -28.46
N MET A 152 -12.82 1.10 -28.83
CA MET A 152 -13.02 -0.05 -27.97
C MET A 152 -12.61 -1.34 -28.69
N GLU A 153 -11.95 -2.25 -27.96
CA GLU A 153 -11.52 -3.53 -28.50
C GLU A 153 -11.73 -4.67 -27.52
N ASP A 154 -11.86 -5.88 -28.05
CA ASP A 154 -11.73 -7.14 -27.33
C ASP A 154 -10.96 -8.14 -28.22
N PRO A 155 -10.60 -9.36 -27.75
CA PRO A 155 -9.89 -10.33 -28.57
C PRO A 155 -10.57 -10.71 -29.91
N THR A 156 -11.83 -10.30 -30.13
CA THR A 156 -12.62 -10.64 -31.33
C THR A 156 -12.73 -9.50 -32.34
N GLY A 157 -12.29 -8.28 -31.97
CA GLY A 157 -12.27 -7.14 -32.88
C GLY A 157 -12.50 -5.79 -32.21
N PHE A 158 -12.77 -4.79 -33.03
CA PHE A 158 -12.87 -3.37 -32.65
C PHE A 158 -14.26 -2.83 -32.91
N ILE A 159 -14.68 -1.82 -32.11
CA ILE A 159 -15.91 -1.07 -32.30
C ILE A 159 -15.75 0.34 -31.75
N LYS A 160 -16.47 1.32 -32.31
CA LYS A 160 -16.51 2.69 -31.76
C LYS A 160 -17.78 2.88 -30.92
N GLY A 161 -17.63 3.45 -29.73
CA GLY A 161 -18.73 3.86 -28.87
C GLY A 161 -18.98 5.36 -29.02
N ILE A 162 -20.23 5.74 -29.22
CA ILE A 162 -20.66 7.13 -29.15
C ILE A 162 -21.40 7.29 -27.83
N VAL A 163 -20.88 8.15 -26.96
CA VAL A 163 -21.41 8.38 -25.61
C VAL A 163 -21.71 9.85 -25.41
N ASP A 164 -22.84 10.16 -24.79
CA ASP A 164 -23.18 11.51 -24.39
C ASP A 164 -22.17 12.05 -23.36
N LYS A 165 -21.73 13.30 -23.54
CA LYS A 165 -20.76 13.94 -22.66
C LYS A 165 -21.14 13.85 -21.18
N ASN A 166 -22.43 14.03 -20.88
CA ASN A 166 -22.93 13.91 -19.50
C ASN A 166 -22.78 12.49 -18.91
N VAL A 167 -22.87 11.44 -19.74
CA VAL A 167 -22.66 10.04 -19.31
C VAL A 167 -21.18 9.79 -19.10
N TYR A 168 -20.34 10.30 -20.02
CA TYR A 168 -18.90 10.19 -19.95
C TYR A 168 -18.32 10.94 -18.73
N GLU A 169 -18.72 12.19 -18.49
CA GLU A 169 -18.22 12.99 -17.37
C GLU A 169 -18.55 12.41 -15.99
N LYS A 170 -19.66 11.66 -15.87
CA LYS A 170 -20.01 10.92 -14.66
C LYS A 170 -19.16 9.64 -14.50
N ASN A 171 -18.60 9.15 -15.61
CA ASN A 171 -17.83 7.92 -15.67
C ASN A 171 -16.55 8.15 -16.52
N PRO A 172 -15.63 9.01 -16.08
CA PRO A 172 -14.42 9.32 -16.85
C PRO A 172 -13.56 8.07 -17.00
N LEU A 173 -13.01 7.86 -18.17
CA LEU A 173 -12.17 6.71 -18.51
C LEU A 173 -10.77 7.20 -18.89
N THR A 174 -9.79 6.32 -18.71
CA THR A 174 -8.47 6.42 -19.36
C THR A 174 -8.38 5.40 -20.50
N THR A 175 -7.41 5.58 -21.38
CA THR A 175 -6.99 4.47 -22.25
C THR A 175 -6.61 3.27 -21.38
N ASP A 176 -6.65 2.07 -21.95
CA ASP A 176 -6.44 0.77 -21.28
C ASP A 176 -7.44 0.43 -20.16
N SER A 177 -8.45 1.28 -19.93
CA SER A 177 -9.57 0.95 -19.03
C SER A 177 -10.37 -0.23 -19.59
N ILE A 178 -10.65 -1.22 -18.76
CA ILE A 178 -11.53 -2.35 -19.09
C ILE A 178 -12.85 -2.15 -18.34
N VAL A 179 -13.94 -1.98 -19.09
CA VAL A 179 -15.25 -1.62 -18.54
C VAL A 179 -16.37 -2.38 -19.22
N GLY A 180 -17.49 -2.53 -18.52
CA GLY A 180 -18.74 -2.95 -19.14
C GLY A 180 -19.38 -1.81 -19.90
N ILE A 181 -19.81 -2.07 -21.12
CA ILE A 181 -20.55 -1.12 -21.96
C ILE A 181 -21.90 -1.73 -22.32
N LYS A 182 -22.97 -1.00 -22.03
CA LYS A 182 -24.30 -1.32 -22.56
C LYS A 182 -24.74 -0.24 -23.53
N GLY A 183 -25.47 -0.65 -24.54
CA GLY A 183 -25.97 0.28 -25.52
C GLY A 183 -26.71 -0.40 -26.65
N TYR A 184 -27.04 0.38 -27.68
CA TYR A 184 -27.73 -0.07 -28.87
C TYR A 184 -26.78 -0.10 -30.06
N LEU A 185 -26.76 -1.21 -30.77
CA LEU A 185 -25.91 -1.44 -31.95
C LEU A 185 -26.82 -1.82 -33.14
N LYS A 186 -26.72 -1.06 -34.24
CA LYS A 186 -27.33 -1.46 -35.49
C LYS A 186 -26.55 -2.66 -36.05
N GLN A 187 -27.27 -3.69 -36.56
CA GLN A 187 -26.67 -4.86 -37.15
C GLN A 187 -25.61 -4.48 -38.21
N ASN A 188 -24.44 -5.15 -38.16
CA ASN A 188 -23.26 -4.89 -39.00
C ASN A 188 -22.70 -3.47 -38.92
N SER A 189 -23.08 -2.70 -37.93
CA SER A 189 -22.46 -1.38 -37.67
C SER A 189 -21.15 -1.53 -36.95
N ASN A 190 -20.25 -0.54 -37.13
CA ASN A 190 -19.02 -0.35 -36.38
C ASN A 190 -19.20 0.67 -35.24
N PHE A 191 -20.44 1.09 -34.96
CA PHE A 191 -20.73 2.09 -33.95
C PHE A 191 -21.85 1.57 -33.01
N ILE A 192 -21.58 1.69 -31.72
CA ILE A 192 -22.56 1.47 -30.65
C ILE A 192 -22.95 2.80 -30.00
N SER A 193 -24.24 3.05 -29.85
CA SER A 193 -24.72 4.14 -29.00
C SER A 193 -24.62 3.68 -27.55
N VAL A 194 -23.72 4.26 -26.78
CA VAL A 194 -23.45 3.88 -25.39
C VAL A 194 -24.49 4.52 -24.47
N GLU A 195 -25.22 3.68 -23.75
CA GLU A 195 -26.24 4.07 -22.76
C GLU A 195 -25.65 4.06 -21.33
N GLU A 196 -24.76 3.09 -21.04
CA GLU A 196 -24.22 2.88 -19.69
C GLU A 196 -22.74 2.43 -19.75
N ILE A 197 -21.91 3.01 -18.88
CA ILE A 197 -20.53 2.60 -18.62
C ILE A 197 -20.48 1.99 -17.22
N ILE A 198 -19.97 0.76 -17.11
CA ILE A 198 -19.97 -0.03 -15.87
C ILE A 198 -18.54 -0.40 -15.51
N TYR A 199 -18.02 0.21 -14.46
CA TYR A 199 -16.71 -0.14 -13.92
C TYR A 199 -16.71 -1.51 -13.23
N PRO A 200 -15.54 -2.16 -13.05
CA PRO A 200 -15.40 -3.27 -12.09
C PRO A 200 -15.94 -2.87 -10.73
N GLY A 201 -15.59 -1.65 -10.29
CA GLY A 201 -16.22 -0.96 -9.16
C GLY A 201 -15.75 -1.45 -7.80
N ILE A 202 -16.18 -0.72 -6.79
CA ILE A 202 -15.88 -0.97 -5.39
C ILE A 202 -17.11 -1.63 -4.78
N GLU A 203 -16.97 -2.88 -4.32
CA GLU A 203 -18.01 -3.52 -3.54
C GLU A 203 -18.05 -2.89 -2.15
N LEU A 204 -19.25 -2.42 -1.74
CA LEU A 204 -19.44 -1.95 -0.37
C LEU A 204 -19.19 -3.12 0.58
N LYS A 205 -18.30 -2.92 1.52
CA LYS A 205 -17.98 -3.92 2.53
C LYS A 205 -18.00 -3.32 3.93
N LYS A 206 -18.26 -4.18 4.90
CA LYS A 206 -18.01 -3.84 6.30
C LYS A 206 -16.48 -3.77 6.50
N MET A 207 -16.00 -2.76 7.21
CA MET A 207 -14.58 -2.65 7.58
C MET A 207 -14.16 -3.85 8.41
N ASN A 208 -13.09 -4.52 7.99
CA ASN A 208 -12.43 -5.52 8.82
C ASN A 208 -11.67 -4.82 9.96
N LYS A 209 -11.52 -5.51 11.06
CA LYS A 209 -10.93 -5.01 12.29
C LYS A 209 -10.01 -6.05 12.89
N THR A 210 -9.02 -5.62 13.66
CA THR A 210 -8.21 -6.51 14.47
C THR A 210 -8.98 -6.93 15.73
N SER A 211 -8.58 -8.05 16.30
CA SER A 211 -9.18 -8.57 17.55
C SER A 211 -8.82 -7.74 18.78
N LYS A 212 -7.67 -7.03 18.72
CA LYS A 212 -7.13 -6.18 19.79
C LYS A 212 -6.80 -4.78 19.24
N PRO A 213 -6.75 -3.76 20.11
CA PRO A 213 -6.22 -2.45 19.75
C PRO A 213 -4.83 -2.58 19.14
N MET A 214 -4.60 -1.90 18.04
CA MET A 214 -3.32 -1.86 17.35
C MET A 214 -3.19 -0.53 16.60
N LEU A 215 -2.26 0.31 17.04
CA LEU A 215 -1.99 1.59 16.39
C LEU A 215 -0.89 1.44 15.35
N VAL A 216 -1.18 1.83 14.12
CA VAL A 216 -0.22 1.81 13.00
C VAL A 216 -0.08 3.20 12.39
N GLY A 217 1.14 3.52 11.93
CA GLY A 217 1.47 4.80 11.29
C GLY A 217 1.80 4.64 9.81
N PHE A 218 1.54 5.69 9.02
CA PHE A 218 1.82 5.75 7.59
C PHE A 218 2.56 7.03 7.25
N LEU A 219 3.70 6.88 6.57
CA LEU A 219 4.56 7.92 6.02
C LEU A 219 4.88 7.62 4.56
N SER A 220 5.42 8.60 3.85
CA SER A 220 6.00 8.45 2.52
C SER A 220 7.01 9.55 2.25
N ASP A 221 7.77 9.40 1.16
CA ASP A 221 8.56 10.48 0.53
C ASP A 221 9.47 11.20 1.52
N ILE A 222 10.38 10.43 2.17
CA ILE A 222 11.31 10.98 3.17
C ILE A 222 12.38 11.83 2.50
N HIS A 223 12.90 11.39 1.34
CA HIS A 223 13.92 12.05 0.55
C HIS A 223 15.19 12.38 1.35
N VAL A 224 15.71 11.40 2.11
CA VAL A 224 17.00 11.56 2.81
C VAL A 224 18.11 11.78 1.78
N GLY A 225 18.93 12.79 2.01
CA GLY A 225 19.99 13.21 1.09
C GLY A 225 19.66 14.50 0.33
N SER A 226 18.40 14.93 0.32
CA SER A 226 17.99 16.23 -0.20
C SER A 226 18.35 17.36 0.76
N LYS A 227 18.76 18.53 0.22
CA LYS A 227 18.88 19.78 1.00
C LYS A 227 17.54 20.26 1.58
N HIS A 228 16.45 19.75 1.02
CA HIS A 228 15.07 20.06 1.42
C HIS A 228 14.51 19.10 2.46
N PHE A 229 15.27 18.08 2.90
CA PHE A 229 14.85 17.15 3.94
C PHE A 229 14.68 17.88 5.29
N LEU A 230 13.53 17.73 5.91
CA LEU A 230 13.16 18.40 7.15
C LEU A 230 13.63 17.61 8.39
N SER A 231 14.93 17.55 8.61
CA SER A 231 15.58 16.69 9.62
C SER A 231 15.11 16.98 11.06
N SER A 232 14.90 18.25 11.42
CA SER A 232 14.37 18.60 12.75
C SER A 232 12.96 18.07 12.98
N LYS A 233 12.13 18.06 11.93
CA LYS A 233 10.79 17.51 11.99
C LYS A 233 10.78 15.99 12.03
N TRP A 234 11.80 15.34 11.48
CA TRP A 234 12.02 13.92 11.66
C TRP A 234 12.36 13.59 13.13
N ASP A 235 13.19 14.37 13.79
CA ASP A 235 13.47 14.18 15.21
C ASP A 235 12.20 14.37 16.06
N ASP A 236 11.35 15.38 15.77
CA ASP A 236 10.04 15.56 16.39
C ASP A 236 9.13 14.32 16.21
N LEU A 237 9.14 13.70 14.99
CA LEU A 237 8.42 12.46 14.71
C LEU A 237 8.93 11.31 15.58
N VAL A 238 10.25 11.11 15.63
CA VAL A 238 10.88 10.03 16.41
C VAL A 238 10.51 10.15 17.88
N ASP A 239 10.59 11.36 18.44
CA ASP A 239 10.20 11.62 19.82
C ASP A 239 8.71 11.32 20.06
N PHE A 240 7.85 11.68 19.10
CA PHE A 240 6.42 11.42 19.20
C PHE A 240 6.08 9.92 19.18
N ILE A 241 6.63 9.15 18.21
CA ILE A 241 6.28 7.73 18.03
C ILE A 241 6.94 6.80 19.05
N ASN A 242 8.06 7.22 19.67
CA ASN A 242 8.71 6.47 20.73
C ASN A 242 7.97 6.51 22.06
N ASN A 243 7.02 7.45 22.21
CA ASN A 243 6.20 7.62 23.39
C ASN A 243 4.76 7.09 23.16
N PRO A 244 4.05 6.72 24.22
CA PRO A 244 2.64 6.35 24.11
C PRO A 244 1.78 7.50 23.57
N ILE A 245 1.05 7.24 22.50
CA ILE A 245 0.26 8.22 21.74
C ILE A 245 -1.15 8.31 22.32
N PRO A 246 -1.66 9.50 22.64
CA PRO A 246 -3.04 9.66 23.07
C PRO A 246 -4.00 9.42 21.89
N VAL A 247 -4.90 8.46 22.05
CA VAL A 247 -5.98 8.16 21.08
C VAL A 247 -7.33 8.35 21.79
N GLU A 248 -8.35 8.79 21.06
CA GLU A 248 -9.68 9.03 21.62
C GLU A 248 -10.28 7.73 22.18
N ASN A 249 -10.88 7.83 23.37
CA ASN A 249 -11.58 6.77 24.08
C ASN A 249 -10.72 5.56 24.52
N SER A 250 -9.38 5.69 24.52
CA SER A 250 -8.51 4.66 25.08
C SER A 250 -7.40 5.26 25.95
N GLU A 251 -6.76 4.41 26.76
CA GLU A 251 -5.47 4.73 27.34
C GLU A 251 -4.44 4.94 26.22
N LYS A 252 -3.39 5.72 26.49
CA LYS A 252 -2.31 5.99 25.53
C LYS A 252 -1.79 4.70 24.92
N GLU A 253 -1.82 4.59 23.59
CA GLU A 253 -1.38 3.42 22.86
C GLU A 253 0.05 3.56 22.34
N LYS A 254 0.78 2.46 22.32
CA LYS A 254 2.09 2.38 21.66
C LYS A 254 1.88 2.07 20.19
N MET A 255 2.70 2.70 19.34
CA MET A 255 2.73 2.33 17.92
C MET A 255 3.33 0.93 17.76
N GLU A 256 2.66 0.07 17.01
CA GLU A 256 3.08 -1.31 16.74
C GLU A 256 3.81 -1.45 15.39
N ALA A 257 3.40 -0.65 14.41
CA ALA A 257 4.00 -0.69 13.08
C ALA A 257 3.99 0.69 12.41
N LEU A 258 5.03 0.95 11.62
CA LEU A 258 5.18 2.12 10.77
C LEU A 258 5.40 1.66 9.32
N PHE A 259 4.61 2.19 8.41
CA PHE A 259 4.69 1.90 6.98
C PHE A 259 5.19 3.14 6.23
N ILE A 260 6.23 2.96 5.40
CA ILE A 260 6.84 4.02 4.61
C ILE A 260 6.67 3.68 3.14
N ALA A 261 5.86 4.48 2.44
CA ALA A 261 5.31 4.16 1.12
C ALA A 261 6.17 4.70 -0.04
N GLY A 262 7.47 4.52 0.02
CA GLY A 262 8.41 4.84 -1.06
C GLY A 262 9.12 6.18 -0.92
N ASP A 263 10.06 6.42 -1.84
CA ASP A 263 10.96 7.57 -1.89
C ASP A 263 11.65 7.82 -0.54
N LEU A 264 12.35 6.75 -0.12
CA LEU A 264 13.06 6.69 1.17
C LEU A 264 14.25 7.66 1.18
N VAL A 265 14.93 7.74 0.05
CA VAL A 265 16.06 8.65 -0.21
C VAL A 265 15.76 9.53 -1.42
N ASP A 266 16.53 10.61 -1.60
CA ASP A 266 16.34 11.50 -2.74
C ASP A 266 16.81 10.89 -4.06
N GLY A 267 17.69 9.88 -3.97
CA GLY A 267 18.27 9.25 -5.14
C GLY A 267 19.33 10.10 -5.81
N VAL A 268 19.75 9.68 -7.01
CA VAL A 268 20.76 10.40 -7.83
C VAL A 268 20.41 10.25 -9.30
N GLY A 269 20.34 11.37 -10.04
CA GLY A 269 20.04 11.38 -11.48
C GLY A 269 18.58 11.12 -11.83
N ILE A 270 17.67 11.46 -10.94
CA ILE A 270 16.22 11.28 -11.13
C ILE A 270 15.62 12.36 -12.04
N TYR A 271 16.11 13.60 -11.91
CA TYR A 271 15.73 14.73 -12.74
C TYR A 271 16.93 15.61 -13.09
N GLN A 272 16.78 16.48 -14.06
CA GLN A 272 17.87 17.33 -14.56
C GLN A 272 18.33 18.29 -13.46
N ASN A 273 19.65 18.39 -13.26
CA ASN A 273 20.34 19.23 -12.26
C ASN A 273 20.01 18.88 -10.80
N GLN A 274 19.57 17.64 -10.53
CA GLN A 274 19.26 17.21 -9.16
C GLN A 274 20.45 17.32 -8.20
N GLU A 275 21.68 17.18 -8.68
CA GLU A 275 22.91 17.30 -7.89
C GLU A 275 23.02 18.65 -7.16
N GLU A 276 22.40 19.71 -7.68
CA GLU A 276 22.32 21.02 -7.03
C GLU A 276 21.41 21.02 -5.80
N ASP A 277 20.43 20.11 -5.74
CA ASP A 277 19.47 19.94 -4.64
C ASP A 277 19.92 18.87 -3.62
N LEU A 278 21.02 18.12 -3.89
CA LEU A 278 21.53 17.09 -2.99
C LEU A 278 22.47 17.66 -1.92
N GLU A 279 22.22 17.30 -0.66
CA GLU A 279 23.17 17.44 0.44
C GLU A 279 24.13 16.25 0.49
N ILE A 280 23.62 15.05 0.19
CA ILE A 280 24.38 13.80 0.12
C ILE A 280 24.31 13.27 -1.32
N VAL A 281 25.39 13.36 -2.05
CA VAL A 281 25.44 12.99 -3.49
C VAL A 281 25.58 11.48 -3.71
N GLU A 282 26.20 10.75 -2.76
CA GLU A 282 26.42 9.30 -2.88
C GLU A 282 25.18 8.53 -2.40
N ILE A 283 24.60 7.69 -3.24
CA ILE A 283 23.36 6.99 -2.96
C ILE A 283 23.47 6.05 -1.75
N GLU A 284 24.59 5.36 -1.60
CA GLU A 284 24.85 4.48 -0.45
C GLU A 284 24.87 5.27 0.86
N LYS A 285 25.46 6.48 0.86
CA LYS A 285 25.47 7.36 2.04
C LYS A 285 24.10 7.92 2.38
N GLN A 286 23.23 8.12 1.38
CA GLN A 286 21.84 8.49 1.65
C GLN A 286 21.14 7.37 2.45
N TYR A 287 21.34 6.08 2.07
CA TYR A 287 20.79 4.95 2.81
C TYR A 287 21.44 4.74 4.17
N GLU A 288 22.76 4.95 4.31
CA GLU A 288 23.43 4.93 5.61
C GLU A 288 22.83 5.99 6.55
N LYS A 289 22.60 7.20 6.04
CA LYS A 289 21.94 8.26 6.79
C LYS A 289 20.52 7.91 7.19
N LEU A 290 19.72 7.36 6.26
CA LEU A 290 18.39 6.87 6.56
C LEU A 290 18.42 5.79 7.65
N ALA A 291 19.33 4.83 7.57
CA ALA A 291 19.48 3.78 8.58
C ALA A 291 19.83 4.36 9.97
N GLU A 292 20.66 5.40 10.05
CA GLU A 292 20.94 6.13 11.30
C GLU A 292 19.66 6.77 11.88
N LEU A 293 18.85 7.40 11.03
CA LEU A 293 17.58 8.02 11.44
C LEU A 293 16.58 6.97 11.95
N ILE A 294 16.46 5.86 11.25
CA ILE A 294 15.58 4.73 11.63
C ILE A 294 16.04 4.06 12.94
N LYS A 295 17.35 3.97 13.21
CA LYS A 295 17.89 3.42 14.47
C LYS A 295 17.45 4.18 15.71
N LYS A 296 17.03 5.44 15.59
CA LYS A 296 16.49 6.24 16.71
C LYS A 296 15.05 5.83 17.09
N ILE A 297 14.36 5.11 16.21
CA ILE A 297 12.99 4.63 16.45
C ILE A 297 13.04 3.41 17.38
N ASN A 298 12.07 3.32 18.30
CA ASN A 298 11.93 2.21 19.23
C ASN A 298 11.97 0.86 18.48
N PRO A 299 12.89 -0.06 18.82
CA PRO A 299 13.05 -1.34 18.13
C PRO A 299 11.83 -2.28 18.27
N ASP A 300 10.90 -2.00 19.18
CA ASP A 300 9.65 -2.75 19.29
C ASP A 300 8.68 -2.42 18.14
N ILE A 301 8.83 -1.26 17.47
CA ILE A 301 8.02 -0.86 16.32
C ILE A 301 8.53 -1.57 15.06
N LYS A 302 7.66 -2.32 14.38
CA LYS A 302 7.98 -2.91 13.07
C LYS A 302 7.92 -1.84 11.98
N ILE A 303 8.98 -1.71 11.19
CA ILE A 303 9.08 -0.67 10.16
C ILE A 303 9.08 -1.33 8.78
N TYR A 304 8.04 -1.06 7.99
CA TYR A 304 7.89 -1.56 6.63
C TYR A 304 8.41 -0.51 5.65
N LEU A 305 9.45 -0.86 4.90
CA LEU A 305 10.12 0.01 3.94
C LEU A 305 9.82 -0.46 2.52
N MET A 306 9.11 0.36 1.77
CA MET A 306 8.81 0.16 0.35
C MET A 306 9.65 1.11 -0.49
N PRO A 307 10.18 0.72 -1.66
CA PRO A 307 10.83 1.66 -2.56
C PRO A 307 9.80 2.51 -3.34
N GLY A 308 10.25 3.70 -3.77
CA GLY A 308 9.59 4.53 -4.75
C GLY A 308 10.46 4.74 -5.99
N ASN A 309 10.16 5.76 -6.79
CA ASN A 309 10.90 6.01 -8.03
C ASN A 309 12.27 6.68 -7.83
N HIS A 310 12.54 7.21 -6.65
CA HIS A 310 13.84 7.77 -6.27
C HIS A 310 14.80 6.71 -5.70
N ASP A 311 14.31 5.58 -5.27
CA ASP A 311 15.09 4.54 -4.60
C ASP A 311 15.95 3.71 -5.57
N ILE A 312 17.02 3.05 -5.02
CA ILE A 312 17.97 2.22 -5.78
C ILE A 312 17.36 0.88 -6.23
N VAL A 313 16.30 0.97 -7.00
CA VAL A 313 15.63 -0.16 -7.63
C VAL A 313 15.37 0.16 -9.11
N ARG A 314 14.93 -0.84 -9.89
CA ARG A 314 14.57 -0.55 -11.28
C ARG A 314 13.46 0.51 -11.35
N PRO A 315 13.52 1.44 -12.32
CA PRO A 315 12.53 2.51 -12.44
C PRO A 315 11.16 2.04 -12.96
N VAL A 316 11.09 0.83 -13.50
CA VAL A 316 9.85 0.24 -14.05
C VAL A 316 9.08 -0.50 -12.95
N GLU A 317 7.77 -0.33 -12.94
CA GLU A 317 6.87 -1.05 -12.04
C GLU A 317 6.51 -2.46 -12.58
N PRO A 318 6.30 -3.43 -11.69
CA PRO A 318 6.43 -3.36 -10.23
C PRO A 318 7.91 -3.30 -9.80
N GLN A 319 8.18 -2.63 -8.69
CA GLN A 319 9.53 -2.51 -8.15
C GLN A 319 9.81 -3.58 -7.08
N PRO A 320 10.99 -4.24 -7.09
CA PRO A 320 11.37 -5.17 -6.03
C PRO A 320 11.62 -4.44 -4.71
N ALA A 321 11.67 -5.16 -3.61
CA ALA A 321 12.22 -4.64 -2.36
C ALA A 321 13.69 -4.19 -2.59
N LEU A 322 14.18 -3.30 -1.73
CA LEU A 322 15.58 -2.82 -1.81
C LEU A 322 16.58 -3.97 -1.92
N PRO A 323 17.75 -3.76 -2.57
CA PRO A 323 18.81 -4.77 -2.66
C PRO A 323 19.26 -5.27 -1.27
N LYS A 324 19.61 -6.55 -1.18
CA LYS A 324 20.02 -7.16 0.11
C LYS A 324 21.21 -6.48 0.76
N GLU A 325 22.11 -5.92 -0.03
CA GLU A 325 23.28 -5.18 0.44
C GLU A 325 22.85 -3.94 1.22
N ILE A 326 21.86 -3.22 0.70
CA ILE A 326 21.25 -2.06 1.37
C ILE A 326 20.44 -2.49 2.60
N GLN A 327 19.70 -3.60 2.53
CA GLN A 327 18.91 -4.08 3.67
C GLN A 327 19.79 -4.37 4.92
N LYS A 328 21.03 -4.82 4.73
CA LYS A 328 21.95 -5.22 5.83
C LYS A 328 22.35 -4.07 6.75
N ILE A 329 22.29 -2.82 6.29
CA ILE A 329 22.67 -1.65 7.11
C ILE A 329 21.57 -1.20 8.08
N PHE A 330 20.33 -1.67 7.87
CA PHE A 330 19.18 -1.30 8.68
C PHE A 330 19.03 -2.17 9.94
N PRO A 331 18.34 -1.67 10.98
CA PRO A 331 18.02 -2.45 12.16
C PRO A 331 17.08 -3.60 11.87
N LYS A 332 17.08 -4.63 12.76
CA LYS A 332 16.36 -5.90 12.56
C LYS A 332 14.82 -5.77 12.53
N ASN A 333 14.27 -4.71 13.07
CA ASN A 333 12.84 -4.43 13.05
C ASN A 333 12.35 -3.85 11.71
N CYS A 334 13.24 -3.64 10.74
CA CYS A 334 12.90 -3.24 9.38
C CYS A 334 12.51 -4.45 8.52
N ILE A 335 11.43 -4.30 7.79
CA ILE A 335 10.87 -5.27 6.85
C ILE A 335 10.78 -4.62 5.48
N PHE A 336 11.49 -5.17 4.51
CA PHE A 336 11.54 -4.61 3.16
C PHE A 336 10.50 -5.25 2.27
N ILE A 337 9.69 -4.42 1.63
CA ILE A 337 8.55 -4.84 0.80
C ILE A 337 8.67 -4.28 -0.62
N SER A 338 8.02 -4.93 -1.58
CA SER A 338 7.96 -4.49 -2.98
C SER A 338 6.96 -3.35 -3.17
N ASN A 339 7.05 -2.63 -4.27
CA ASN A 339 6.06 -1.65 -4.73
C ASN A 339 5.32 -2.19 -5.97
N PRO A 340 4.00 -2.44 -5.90
CA PRO A 340 3.16 -2.40 -4.71
C PRO A 340 3.32 -3.63 -3.80
N SER A 341 2.73 -3.55 -2.59
CA SER A 341 2.60 -4.69 -1.66
C SER A 341 1.25 -4.72 -0.97
N THR A 342 0.84 -5.91 -0.58
CA THR A 342 -0.34 -6.11 0.27
C THR A 342 0.09 -6.75 1.59
N ILE A 343 -0.26 -6.11 2.69
CA ILE A 343 0.00 -6.59 4.04
C ILE A 343 -1.34 -6.94 4.70
N ASN A 344 -1.42 -8.14 5.27
CA ASN A 344 -2.58 -8.54 6.06
C ASN A 344 -2.19 -8.59 7.53
N ILE A 345 -2.87 -7.80 8.35
CA ILE A 345 -2.75 -7.82 9.81
C ILE A 345 -4.04 -8.42 10.35
N GLU A 346 -3.98 -9.67 10.79
CA GLU A 346 -5.18 -10.48 11.04
C GLU A 346 -6.12 -10.45 9.82
N ASN A 347 -7.28 -9.80 9.96
CA ASN A 347 -8.29 -9.67 8.90
C ASN A 347 -8.23 -8.31 8.15
N VAL A 348 -7.36 -7.39 8.61
CA VAL A 348 -7.24 -6.05 7.99
C VAL A 348 -6.24 -6.12 6.84
N LYS A 349 -6.71 -5.85 5.64
CA LYS A 349 -5.91 -5.83 4.41
C LYS A 349 -5.46 -4.41 4.09
N ILE A 350 -4.14 -4.20 4.06
CA ILE A 350 -3.50 -2.93 3.72
C ILE A 350 -2.84 -3.08 2.35
N LEU A 351 -3.29 -2.32 1.37
CA LEU A 351 -2.63 -2.19 0.06
C LEU A 351 -1.75 -0.93 0.11
N ILE A 352 -0.48 -1.08 -0.20
CA ILE A 352 0.48 0.02 -0.27
C ILE A 352 1.04 0.07 -1.69
N TYR A 353 0.97 1.25 -2.30
CA TYR A 353 1.48 1.56 -3.62
C TYR A 353 2.12 2.94 -3.59
N HIS A 354 3.33 3.10 -4.12
CA HIS A 354 3.98 4.42 -4.06
C HIS A 354 3.15 5.52 -4.74
N GLY A 355 2.58 5.25 -5.92
CA GLY A 355 1.61 6.18 -6.50
C GLY A 355 2.04 6.83 -7.80
N ARG A 356 3.04 6.33 -8.51
CA ARG A 356 3.53 6.94 -9.76
C ARG A 356 2.44 7.18 -10.80
N THR A 357 1.43 6.32 -10.85
CA THR A 357 0.24 6.48 -11.71
C THR A 357 -0.50 7.82 -11.52
N PHE A 358 -0.30 8.53 -10.43
CA PHE A 358 -0.89 9.86 -10.27
C PHE A 358 -0.45 10.85 -11.35
N ASP A 359 0.80 10.74 -11.83
CA ASP A 359 1.31 11.58 -12.92
C ASP A 359 0.53 11.38 -14.23
N ASP A 360 -0.02 10.20 -14.45
CA ASP A 360 -0.86 9.88 -15.60
C ASP A 360 -2.30 10.35 -15.41
N LEU A 361 -2.79 10.29 -14.17
CA LEU A 361 -4.18 10.66 -13.84
C LEU A 361 -4.42 12.16 -13.73
N VAL A 362 -3.41 12.91 -13.23
CA VAL A 362 -3.49 14.38 -13.17
C VAL A 362 -3.61 14.97 -14.59
N GLY A 363 -4.66 15.74 -14.81
CA GLY A 363 -4.98 16.29 -16.14
C GLY A 363 -5.82 15.36 -17.03
N THR A 364 -5.93 14.07 -16.70
CA THR A 364 -6.77 13.09 -17.42
C THR A 364 -8.12 12.89 -16.73
N ILE A 365 -8.10 12.74 -15.41
CA ILE A 365 -9.32 12.58 -14.61
C ILE A 365 -9.79 13.95 -14.13
N LYS A 366 -11.07 14.26 -14.40
CA LYS A 366 -11.69 15.51 -13.99
C LYS A 366 -11.55 15.74 -12.48
N ASP A 367 -11.25 16.97 -12.11
CA ASP A 367 -11.09 17.45 -10.74
C ASP A 367 -9.90 16.82 -9.97
N MET A 368 -9.11 15.96 -10.61
CA MET A 368 -7.89 15.45 -10.04
C MET A 368 -6.72 16.41 -10.24
N THR A 369 -6.08 16.74 -9.13
CA THR A 369 -4.86 17.55 -9.06
C THR A 369 -3.88 16.90 -8.11
N TYR A 370 -2.66 17.42 -8.03
CA TYR A 370 -1.68 16.99 -7.02
C TYR A 370 -2.12 17.28 -5.58
N SER A 371 -3.17 18.10 -5.36
CA SER A 371 -3.74 18.39 -4.04
C SER A 371 -5.03 17.60 -3.73
N THR A 372 -5.45 16.70 -4.64
CA THR A 372 -6.67 15.88 -4.49
C THR A 372 -6.39 14.39 -4.75
N PRO A 373 -5.39 13.78 -4.05
CA PRO A 373 -4.95 12.40 -4.31
C PRO A 373 -6.05 11.36 -4.16
N THR A 374 -6.98 11.56 -3.23
CA THR A 374 -8.05 10.58 -2.98
C THR A 374 -8.96 10.37 -4.19
N ILE A 375 -9.09 11.35 -5.10
CA ILE A 375 -9.81 11.19 -6.38
C ILE A 375 -9.13 10.12 -7.25
N GLY A 376 -7.80 10.20 -7.41
CA GLY A 376 -7.02 9.22 -8.16
C GLY A 376 -7.01 7.85 -7.50
N MET A 377 -6.90 7.79 -6.16
CA MET A 377 -6.97 6.53 -5.41
C MET A 377 -8.35 5.87 -5.56
N GLU A 378 -9.43 6.65 -5.51
CA GLU A 378 -10.78 6.16 -5.77
C GLU A 378 -10.93 5.65 -7.21
N TYR A 379 -10.34 6.34 -8.18
CA TYR A 379 -10.32 5.91 -9.58
C TYR A 379 -9.59 4.57 -9.75
N MET A 380 -8.37 4.41 -9.22
CA MET A 380 -7.61 3.16 -9.25
C MET A 380 -8.41 2.01 -8.63
N LEU A 381 -9.05 2.25 -7.49
CA LEU A 381 -9.85 1.23 -6.81
C LEU A 381 -11.13 0.88 -7.58
N LYS A 382 -11.77 1.87 -8.20
CA LYS A 382 -12.99 1.70 -9.02
C LYS A 382 -12.69 0.95 -10.32
N SER A 383 -11.55 1.24 -10.95
CA SER A 383 -11.06 0.52 -12.15
C SER A 383 -10.41 -0.82 -11.83
N ARG A 384 -10.15 -1.12 -10.55
CA ARG A 384 -9.44 -2.30 -10.07
C ARG A 384 -8.02 -2.43 -10.63
N SER A 385 -7.38 -1.30 -10.92
CA SER A 385 -6.03 -1.26 -11.47
C SER A 385 -5.21 -0.15 -10.87
N LEU A 386 -3.97 -0.46 -10.47
CA LEU A 386 -2.97 0.51 -10.06
C LEU A 386 -2.31 1.20 -11.27
N LEU A 387 -2.30 0.55 -12.43
CA LEU A 387 -1.86 1.13 -13.69
C LEU A 387 -3.05 1.76 -14.42
N ALA A 388 -3.01 3.09 -14.60
CA ALA A 388 -4.07 3.79 -15.31
C ALA A 388 -3.92 3.65 -16.83
N MET A 389 -2.74 3.94 -17.37
CA MET A 389 -2.47 3.98 -18.82
C MET A 389 -1.10 3.35 -19.11
N TYR A 390 -0.99 2.64 -20.21
CA TYR A 390 0.27 2.08 -20.67
C TYR A 390 0.96 3.03 -21.67
N GLY A 391 2.29 3.12 -21.54
CA GLY A 391 3.09 3.95 -22.46
C GLY A 391 3.13 5.43 -22.11
N GLU A 392 2.53 5.84 -21.00
CA GLU A 392 2.56 7.19 -20.47
C GLU A 392 3.73 7.35 -19.46
N LYS A 393 3.56 8.17 -18.41
CA LYS A 393 4.64 8.51 -17.47
C LYS A 393 5.03 7.37 -16.54
N THR A 394 4.13 6.42 -16.28
CA THR A 394 4.40 5.25 -15.45
C THR A 394 4.97 4.11 -16.28
N PRO A 395 6.29 3.84 -16.22
CA PRO A 395 6.89 2.76 -16.99
C PRO A 395 6.59 1.40 -16.38
N VAL A 396 6.21 0.44 -17.21
CA VAL A 396 5.71 -0.88 -16.80
C VAL A 396 6.56 -1.99 -17.35
N SER A 397 6.87 -2.98 -16.50
CA SER A 397 7.48 -4.24 -16.91
C SER A 397 6.40 -5.30 -17.13
N PRO A 398 6.38 -5.98 -18.29
CA PRO A 398 5.43 -7.06 -18.56
C PRO A 398 5.83 -8.41 -17.95
N LEU A 399 6.95 -8.47 -17.24
CA LEU A 399 7.52 -9.71 -16.71
C LEU A 399 6.65 -10.41 -15.68
N PHE A 400 5.74 -9.67 -15.06
CA PHE A 400 4.91 -10.13 -13.95
C PHE A 400 3.44 -9.89 -14.29
N SER A 401 2.75 -10.96 -14.64
CA SER A 401 1.33 -10.85 -14.99
C SER A 401 0.53 -10.27 -13.80
N THR A 402 -0.17 -9.16 -14.05
CA THR A 402 -1.25 -8.65 -13.19
C THR A 402 -0.86 -8.09 -11.81
N TRP A 403 0.35 -7.56 -11.66
CA TRP A 403 0.78 -6.85 -10.45
C TRP A 403 -0.11 -5.63 -10.13
N ASP A 404 -0.66 -5.01 -11.17
CA ASP A 404 -1.50 -3.80 -11.10
C ASP A 404 -2.95 -4.10 -10.69
N ILE A 405 -3.40 -5.36 -10.80
CA ILE A 405 -4.80 -5.71 -10.58
C ILE A 405 -5.12 -5.80 -9.08
N ILE A 406 -6.12 -5.05 -8.66
CA ILE A 406 -6.67 -5.09 -7.30
C ILE A 406 -7.75 -6.18 -7.26
N ASP A 407 -7.33 -7.43 -7.03
CA ASP A 407 -8.22 -8.60 -7.02
C ASP A 407 -9.32 -8.49 -5.94
N SER A 408 -8.96 -7.98 -4.76
CA SER A 408 -9.91 -7.77 -3.65
C SER A 408 -9.72 -6.39 -3.04
N ILE A 409 -10.83 -5.74 -2.68
CA ILE A 409 -10.84 -4.42 -2.07
C ILE A 409 -10.06 -4.45 -0.74
N PRO A 410 -9.06 -3.57 -0.55
CA PRO A 410 -8.36 -3.45 0.72
C PRO A 410 -9.23 -2.80 1.79
N ASP A 411 -8.80 -2.88 3.05
CA ASP A 411 -9.40 -2.11 4.15
C ASP A 411 -8.74 -0.74 4.27
N ILE A 412 -7.44 -0.69 3.97
CA ILE A 412 -6.66 0.55 3.92
C ILE A 412 -5.92 0.56 2.59
N PHE A 413 -5.99 1.67 1.86
CA PHE A 413 -5.22 1.91 0.65
C PHE A 413 -4.30 3.11 0.89
N VAL A 414 -2.98 2.89 0.78
CA VAL A 414 -1.94 3.88 1.08
C VAL A 414 -1.16 4.21 -0.18
N THR A 415 -0.89 5.50 -0.39
CA THR A 415 -0.02 6.01 -1.45
C THR A 415 0.88 7.14 -0.95
N GLY A 416 1.89 7.51 -1.71
CA GLY A 416 2.78 8.66 -1.55
C GLY A 416 2.92 9.45 -2.86
N HIS A 417 4.16 9.71 -3.29
CA HIS A 417 4.61 10.26 -4.57
C HIS A 417 4.29 11.73 -4.80
N ILE A 418 3.09 12.18 -4.51
CA ILE A 418 2.66 13.55 -4.84
C ILE A 418 2.81 14.53 -3.66
N HIS A 419 3.54 14.16 -2.63
CA HIS A 419 3.94 15.02 -1.50
C HIS A 419 2.78 15.76 -0.81
N TYR A 420 1.56 15.26 -0.96
CA TYR A 420 0.37 15.84 -0.35
C TYR A 420 -0.19 14.90 0.71
N HIS A 421 -0.94 15.42 1.67
CA HIS A 421 -1.58 14.63 2.71
C HIS A 421 -3.09 14.71 2.59
N GLU A 422 -3.72 13.55 2.46
CA GLU A 422 -5.18 13.44 2.50
C GLU A 422 -5.61 12.09 3.09
N ILE A 423 -6.68 12.11 3.90
CA ILE A 423 -7.35 10.90 4.39
C ILE A 423 -8.83 10.98 4.00
N LEU A 424 -9.35 9.89 3.43
CA LEU A 424 -10.76 9.74 3.11
C LEU A 424 -11.26 8.36 3.55
N ASN A 425 -12.35 8.32 4.32
CA ASN A 425 -13.06 7.09 4.66
C ASN A 425 -14.30 6.96 3.79
N LYS A 426 -14.29 6.00 2.86
CA LYS A 426 -15.37 5.80 1.89
C LYS A 426 -15.48 4.33 1.48
N TYR A 427 -16.67 3.83 1.21
CA TYR A 427 -16.92 2.44 0.77
C TYR A 427 -16.43 1.34 1.74
N GLY A 428 -16.19 1.64 2.99
CA GLY A 428 -15.57 0.73 3.94
C GLY A 428 -14.05 0.61 3.76
N VAL A 429 -13.43 1.56 3.06
CA VAL A 429 -11.98 1.68 2.83
C VAL A 429 -11.48 2.99 3.42
N THR A 430 -10.32 2.93 4.07
CA THR A 430 -9.56 4.12 4.47
C THR A 430 -8.51 4.39 3.38
N PHE A 431 -8.63 5.51 2.67
CA PHE A 431 -7.65 6.00 1.71
C PHE A 431 -6.69 6.96 2.42
N ILE A 432 -5.39 6.80 2.21
CA ILE A 432 -4.35 7.63 2.82
C ILE A 432 -3.30 7.98 1.76
N ASN A 433 -3.16 9.26 1.42
CA ASN A 433 -1.93 9.73 0.79
C ASN A 433 -1.03 10.29 1.89
N ALA A 434 0.20 9.76 2.02
CA ALA A 434 0.95 9.77 3.27
C ALA A 434 1.96 10.93 3.41
N SER A 435 1.73 12.06 2.72
CA SER A 435 2.55 13.27 2.85
C SER A 435 3.99 13.12 2.29
N THR A 436 4.90 13.95 2.78
CA THR A 436 6.35 13.92 2.51
C THR A 436 7.13 14.46 3.71
N TRP A 437 8.45 14.24 3.75
CA TRP A 437 9.35 14.85 4.73
C TRP A 437 10.35 15.82 4.07
N GLN A 438 10.01 16.25 2.86
CA GLN A 438 10.76 17.23 2.06
C GLN A 438 9.97 18.53 1.94
N SER A 439 10.62 19.68 2.14
CA SER A 439 10.04 20.98 1.83
C SER A 439 9.96 21.19 0.32
N GLN A 440 9.20 22.19 -0.12
CA GLN A 440 9.00 22.47 -1.55
C GLN A 440 10.33 22.70 -2.27
N THR A 441 10.62 21.89 -3.29
CA THR A 441 11.80 22.02 -4.14
C THR A 441 11.60 23.08 -5.24
N ALA A 442 12.70 23.51 -5.89
CA ALA A 442 12.64 24.42 -7.03
C ALA A 442 11.82 23.85 -8.20
N PHE A 443 11.96 22.55 -8.47
CA PHE A 443 11.18 21.82 -9.47
C PHE A 443 9.67 21.88 -9.17
N GLN A 444 9.27 21.57 -7.93
CA GLN A 444 7.87 21.60 -7.50
C GLN A 444 7.27 23.01 -7.59
N LYS A 445 8.06 24.03 -7.22
CA LYS A 445 7.64 25.44 -7.33
C LYS A 445 7.40 25.86 -8.79
N MET A 446 8.29 25.45 -9.69
CA MET A 446 8.17 25.72 -11.13
C MET A 446 6.90 25.09 -11.72
N HIS A 447 6.49 23.92 -11.23
CA HIS A 447 5.29 23.22 -11.68
C HIS A 447 4.04 23.57 -10.86
N ASN A 448 4.11 24.61 -10.03
CA ASN A 448 3.01 25.05 -9.16
C ASN A 448 2.49 23.94 -8.23
N PHE A 449 3.38 23.13 -7.72
CA PHE A 449 3.13 21.98 -6.87
C PHE A 449 3.37 22.37 -5.42
N ASN A 450 2.35 22.35 -4.59
CA ASN A 450 2.41 22.76 -3.19
C ASN A 450 2.36 21.54 -2.27
N PRO A 451 3.51 21.04 -1.75
CA PRO A 451 3.53 19.91 -0.84
C PRO A 451 2.88 20.25 0.50
N ARG A 452 2.39 19.24 1.17
CA ARG A 452 1.95 19.32 2.57
C ARG A 452 2.84 18.40 3.42
N PRO A 453 4.03 18.88 3.86
CA PRO A 453 5.03 18.04 4.50
C PRO A 453 4.74 17.75 5.97
N CYS A 454 5.46 16.76 6.51
CA CYS A 454 5.57 16.43 7.92
C CYS A 454 4.23 16.07 8.58
N VAL A 455 3.42 15.28 7.90
CA VAL A 455 2.15 14.80 8.44
C VAL A 455 2.19 13.28 8.59
N LEU A 456 2.02 12.79 9.82
CA LEU A 456 1.86 11.38 10.14
C LEU A 456 0.38 11.02 10.15
N SER A 457 0.01 10.02 9.37
CA SER A 457 -1.31 9.39 9.44
C SER A 457 -1.27 8.20 10.39
N LEU A 458 -2.23 8.11 11.30
CA LEU A 458 -2.37 7.00 12.25
C LEU A 458 -3.73 6.34 12.08
N VAL A 459 -3.75 5.02 12.18
CA VAL A 459 -4.99 4.23 12.19
C VAL A 459 -4.95 3.26 13.37
N GLU A 460 -5.97 3.31 14.20
CA GLU A 460 -6.21 2.27 15.21
C GLU A 460 -7.05 1.16 14.56
N LEU A 461 -6.48 -0.04 14.40
CA LEU A 461 -7.03 -1.09 13.52
C LEU A 461 -8.27 -1.80 14.09
N GLN A 462 -8.52 -1.76 15.40
CA GLN A 462 -9.71 -2.35 16.00
C GLN A 462 -10.93 -1.45 15.85
N SER A 463 -10.80 -0.14 16.17
CA SER A 463 -11.89 0.84 16.01
C SER A 463 -12.04 1.28 14.56
N ARG A 464 -10.94 1.33 13.80
CA ARG A 464 -10.77 1.94 12.48
C ARG A 464 -10.77 3.47 12.54
N ASN A 465 -10.55 4.04 13.72
CA ASN A 465 -10.38 5.48 13.87
C ASN A 465 -9.06 5.93 13.22
N THR A 466 -9.11 7.08 12.58
CA THR A 466 -7.96 7.72 11.94
C THR A 466 -7.57 8.98 12.67
N TYR A 467 -6.27 9.19 12.88
CA TYR A 467 -5.71 10.37 13.55
C TYR A 467 -4.63 10.98 12.68
N ILE A 468 -4.41 12.26 12.83
CA ILE A 468 -3.42 13.03 12.09
C ILE A 468 -2.53 13.76 13.07
N LYS A 469 -1.21 13.60 12.96
CA LYS A 469 -0.24 14.44 13.63
C LYS A 469 0.49 15.29 12.60
N ASP A 470 0.28 16.58 12.66
CA ASP A 470 0.92 17.58 11.80
C ASP A 470 2.07 18.24 12.59
N PHE A 471 3.31 18.04 12.17
CA PHE A 471 4.51 18.54 12.83
C PHE A 471 4.92 19.95 12.35
N MET A 472 4.18 20.53 11.40
CA MET A 472 4.39 21.91 10.95
C MET A 472 3.56 22.93 11.74
N LYS A 473 2.65 22.43 12.61
CA LYS A 473 1.78 23.24 13.46
C LYS A 473 2.27 23.38 14.88
#